data_20d3ba6091510dae04dc5a28d0a0703b
#
_entry.id   20d3ba6091510dae04dc5a28d0a0703b
#
_cell.length_a   1.000
_cell.length_b   1.000
_cell.length_c   1.000
_cell.angle_alpha   90.00
_cell.angle_beta   90.00
_cell.angle_gamma   90.00
#
_symmetry.space_group_name_H-M   'P 1'
#
loop_
_entity.id
_entity.type
_entity.pdbx_description
1 polymer ?
#
loop_
_entity_poly.entity_id
_entity_poly.type
_entity_poly.pdbx_seq_one_letter_code
_entity_poly.pdbx_strand_id
1 'polypeptide(L)'
;MIIGSHVSMGGKEMLLGSVKEALSYNANTFMFYTGAPQNTRRKPVSELRVEEAKELMNEKGIDMDKVVVHAPYIINLGNTIKPETRELAVSFLRQEIERCDEIGATRLVLHPGAHVKAGDEAGLDAIVSGLNEAMKPDQKVHIALETMAGKGSECGINIDQI
;
A
#
# COMPACT_ATOMS: atom_id res chain seq x y z
N MET A 1 20.85 -9.12 8.14
CA MET A 1 19.39 -9.15 8.46
C MET A 1 18.79 -7.84 7.95
N ILE A 2 17.61 -7.88 7.30
CA ILE A 2 16.89 -6.68 6.85
C ILE A 2 15.85 -6.36 7.91
N ILE A 3 15.92 -5.15 8.49
CA ILE A 3 15.07 -4.73 9.60
C ILE A 3 14.69 -3.26 9.43
N GLY A 4 13.43 -2.96 9.65
CA GLY A 4 12.89 -1.61 9.54
C GLY A 4 11.61 -1.42 10.33
N SER A 5 11.04 -0.24 10.21
CA SER A 5 9.77 0.12 10.81
C SER A 5 8.89 0.88 9.84
N HIS A 6 7.64 1.06 10.20
CA HIS A 6 6.77 2.00 9.54
C HIS A 6 7.22 3.43 9.92
N VAL A 7 7.48 4.25 8.93
CA VAL A 7 7.90 5.64 9.09
C VAL A 7 6.88 6.60 8.47
N SER A 8 6.92 7.84 8.91
CA SER A 8 6.05 8.87 8.35
C SER A 8 6.57 9.38 7.01
N MET A 9 5.65 9.77 6.12
CA MET A 9 5.98 10.52 4.91
C MET A 9 5.12 11.79 4.87
N GLY A 10 5.76 12.93 5.12
CA GLY A 10 5.03 14.19 5.19
C GLY A 10 5.94 15.41 5.35
N GLY A 11 5.32 16.53 5.70
CA GLY A 11 6.02 17.79 5.90
C GLY A 11 6.66 18.31 4.60
N LYS A 12 7.82 18.95 4.73
CA LYS A 12 8.61 19.48 3.60
C LYS A 12 9.58 18.45 3.02
N GLU A 13 9.91 17.43 3.78
CA GLU A 13 10.93 16.44 3.38
C GLU A 13 10.35 15.21 2.68
N MET A 14 9.06 14.95 2.82
CA MET A 14 8.36 13.85 2.14
C MET A 14 9.12 12.51 2.26
N LEU A 15 9.39 11.79 1.15
CA LEU A 15 10.10 10.50 1.16
C LEU A 15 11.55 10.62 1.67
N LEU A 16 12.23 11.71 1.40
CA LEU A 16 13.55 11.96 1.99
C LEU A 16 13.49 11.98 3.53
N GLY A 17 12.42 12.56 4.09
CA GLY A 17 12.18 12.53 5.53
C GLY A 17 11.96 11.12 6.07
N SER A 18 11.24 10.27 5.32
CA SER A 18 11.05 8.86 5.66
C SER A 18 12.38 8.09 5.74
N VAL A 19 13.28 8.32 4.78
CA VAL A 19 14.63 7.72 4.78
C VAL A 19 15.43 8.18 6.01
N LYS A 20 15.42 9.47 6.31
CA LYS A 20 16.10 10.03 7.49
C LYS A 20 15.54 9.45 8.80
N GLU A 21 14.22 9.31 8.89
CA GLU A 21 13.56 8.70 10.04
C GLU A 21 14.01 7.24 10.23
N ALA A 22 13.98 6.43 9.15
CA ALA A 22 14.44 5.05 9.18
C ALA A 22 15.91 4.94 9.64
N LEU A 23 16.78 5.79 9.10
CA LEU A 23 18.20 5.84 9.48
C LEU A 23 18.39 6.22 10.95
N SER A 24 17.52 7.07 11.52
CA SER A 24 17.60 7.43 12.95
C SER A 24 17.37 6.26 13.89
N TYR A 25 16.70 5.20 13.40
CA TYR A 25 16.47 3.93 14.11
C TYR A 25 17.53 2.87 13.80
N ASN A 26 18.57 3.19 13.03
CA ASN A 26 19.53 2.25 12.45
C ASN A 26 18.86 1.17 11.58
N ALA A 27 17.73 1.49 10.98
CA ALA A 27 17.01 0.62 10.05
C ALA A 27 17.70 0.60 8.69
N ASN A 28 17.64 -0.55 8.00
CA ASN A 28 18.16 -0.72 6.64
C ASN A 28 17.06 -1.01 5.61
N THR A 29 15.80 -0.83 6.02
CA THR A 29 14.59 -0.79 5.21
C THR A 29 13.51 -0.03 5.96
N PHE A 30 12.38 0.26 5.31
CA PHE A 30 11.23 0.90 5.95
C PHE A 30 9.93 0.63 5.19
N MET A 31 8.81 0.92 5.84
CA MET A 31 7.48 0.93 5.24
C MET A 31 6.88 2.33 5.38
N PHE A 32 6.10 2.77 4.38
CA PHE A 32 5.44 4.07 4.43
C PHE A 32 4.14 4.09 3.62
N TYR A 33 3.27 5.08 3.88
CA TYR A 33 2.12 5.40 3.03
C TYR A 33 2.49 6.49 2.03
N THR A 34 2.01 6.41 0.77
CA THR A 34 2.25 7.44 -0.26
C THR A 34 1.48 8.75 -0.04
N GLY A 35 0.74 8.83 1.05
CA GLY A 35 -0.06 9.96 1.52
C GLY A 35 -0.85 9.57 2.76
N ALA A 36 -1.78 10.41 3.21
CA ALA A 36 -2.57 10.11 4.39
C ALA A 36 -3.43 8.84 4.19
N PRO A 37 -3.32 7.82 5.07
CA PRO A 37 -3.96 6.52 4.86
C PRO A 37 -5.49 6.54 5.01
N GLN A 38 -6.05 7.62 5.59
CA GLN A 38 -7.48 7.78 5.84
C GLN A 38 -8.23 8.56 4.74
N ASN A 39 -7.56 8.98 3.66
CA ASN A 39 -8.20 9.71 2.58
C ASN A 39 -7.58 9.39 1.21
N THR A 40 -8.21 9.89 0.14
CA THR A 40 -7.81 9.68 -1.25
C THR A 40 -6.90 10.79 -1.80
N ARG A 41 -6.61 11.82 -1.02
CA ARG A 41 -5.78 12.93 -1.50
C ARG A 41 -4.32 12.49 -1.60
N ARG A 42 -3.75 12.69 -2.79
CA ARG A 42 -2.35 12.38 -3.08
C ARG A 42 -1.67 13.56 -3.73
N LYS A 43 -0.48 13.89 -3.25
CA LYS A 43 0.40 14.81 -3.96
C LYS A 43 0.96 14.13 -5.21
N PRO A 44 1.26 14.86 -6.28
CA PRO A 44 2.02 14.33 -7.40
C PRO A 44 3.34 13.70 -6.92
N VAL A 45 3.77 12.61 -7.56
CA VAL A 45 5.02 11.91 -7.18
C VAL A 45 6.24 12.85 -7.31
N SER A 46 6.20 13.77 -8.27
CA SER A 46 7.22 14.83 -8.44
C SER A 46 7.43 15.73 -7.22
N GLU A 47 6.44 15.83 -6.32
CA GLU A 47 6.55 16.59 -5.07
C GLU A 47 7.03 15.75 -3.88
N LEU A 48 7.24 14.46 -4.06
CA LEU A 48 7.61 13.54 -2.96
C LEU A 48 9.11 13.47 -2.67
N ARG A 49 9.95 14.21 -3.40
CA ARG A 49 11.42 14.24 -3.26
C ARG A 49 12.03 12.83 -3.41
N VAL A 50 11.54 12.09 -4.41
CA VAL A 50 11.92 10.68 -4.65
C VAL A 50 13.39 10.55 -4.99
N GLU A 51 13.92 11.39 -5.88
CA GLU A 51 15.32 11.29 -6.32
C GLU A 51 16.30 11.58 -5.18
N GLU A 52 16.06 12.62 -4.38
CA GLU A 52 16.87 12.92 -3.20
C GLU A 52 16.82 11.80 -2.15
N ALA A 53 15.65 11.15 -2.00
CA ALA A 53 15.49 9.99 -1.14
C ALA A 53 16.33 8.82 -1.65
N LYS A 54 16.29 8.52 -2.95
CA LYS A 54 17.07 7.45 -3.58
C LYS A 54 18.57 7.70 -3.47
N GLU A 55 19.04 8.93 -3.65
CA GLU A 55 20.43 9.31 -3.46
C GLU A 55 20.91 8.98 -2.04
N LEU A 56 20.15 9.41 -1.02
CA LEU A 56 20.46 9.10 0.37
C LEU A 56 20.40 7.60 0.66
N MET A 57 19.40 6.89 0.13
CA MET A 57 19.29 5.44 0.26
C MET A 57 20.51 4.73 -0.31
N ASN A 58 20.95 5.10 -1.52
CA ASN A 58 22.14 4.54 -2.17
C ASN A 58 23.39 4.80 -1.33
N GLU A 59 23.57 6.03 -0.82
CA GLU A 59 24.70 6.38 0.06
C GLU A 59 24.73 5.52 1.34
N LYS A 60 23.58 5.21 1.90
CA LYS A 60 23.44 4.47 3.17
C LYS A 60 23.20 2.97 3.00
N GLY A 61 23.17 2.46 1.77
CA GLY A 61 23.00 1.04 1.48
C GLY A 61 21.58 0.51 1.74
N ILE A 62 20.56 1.38 1.65
CA ILE A 62 19.16 0.97 1.67
C ILE A 62 18.73 0.63 0.25
N ASP A 63 18.27 -0.61 0.05
CA ASP A 63 17.80 -1.11 -1.24
C ASP A 63 16.29 -0.81 -1.40
N MET A 64 15.94 -0.08 -2.47
CA MET A 64 14.53 0.25 -2.76
C MET A 64 13.67 -1.01 -2.93
N ASP A 65 14.23 -2.11 -3.45
CA ASP A 65 13.53 -3.40 -3.54
C ASP A 65 13.16 -4.03 -2.19
N LYS A 66 13.69 -3.50 -1.09
CA LYS A 66 13.35 -3.95 0.28
C LYS A 66 12.39 -3.00 0.98
N VAL A 67 12.15 -1.83 0.40
CA VAL A 67 11.17 -0.87 0.91
C VAL A 67 9.76 -1.35 0.59
N VAL A 68 8.84 -1.10 1.51
CA VAL A 68 7.44 -1.51 1.40
C VAL A 68 6.55 -0.27 1.40
N VAL A 69 5.65 -0.19 0.45
CA VAL A 69 4.55 0.78 0.47
C VAL A 69 3.34 0.10 1.07
N HIS A 70 2.63 0.78 1.95
CA HIS A 70 1.35 0.30 2.46
C HIS A 70 0.21 1.06 1.78
N ALA A 71 -0.73 0.33 1.20
CA ALA A 71 -1.94 0.92 0.63
C ALA A 71 -2.82 1.54 1.74
N PRO A 72 -3.51 2.67 1.46
CA PRO A 72 -4.40 3.27 2.45
C PRO A 72 -5.53 2.34 2.85
N TYR A 73 -5.80 2.25 4.15
CA TYR A 73 -6.82 1.34 4.71
C TYR A 73 -8.27 1.70 4.35
N ILE A 74 -8.48 2.83 3.67
CA ILE A 74 -9.80 3.17 3.12
C ILE A 74 -10.15 2.36 1.86
N ILE A 75 -9.18 1.67 1.24
CA ILE A 75 -9.43 0.77 0.12
C ILE A 75 -10.17 -0.46 0.67
N ASN A 76 -11.41 -0.65 0.23
CA ASN A 76 -12.22 -1.81 0.58
C ASN A 76 -12.77 -2.46 -0.68
N LEU A 77 -12.09 -3.49 -1.18
CA LEU A 77 -12.50 -4.24 -2.37
C LEU A 77 -13.68 -5.17 -2.11
N GLY A 78 -13.90 -5.58 -0.84
CA GLY A 78 -14.95 -6.53 -0.44
C GLY A 78 -16.35 -5.92 -0.29
N ASN A 79 -16.53 -4.61 -0.53
CA ASN A 79 -17.82 -3.95 -0.34
C ASN A 79 -18.75 -4.16 -1.55
N THR A 80 -19.66 -5.12 -1.44
CA THR A 80 -20.69 -5.38 -2.48
C THR A 80 -22.00 -4.62 -2.24
N ILE A 81 -22.18 -4.02 -1.07
CA ILE A 81 -23.41 -3.29 -0.70
C ILE A 81 -23.48 -1.91 -1.38
N LYS A 82 -22.31 -1.30 -1.62
CA LYS A 82 -22.20 0.01 -2.26
C LYS A 82 -21.25 -0.10 -3.47
N PRO A 83 -21.77 -0.37 -4.66
CA PRO A 83 -20.95 -0.54 -5.87
C PRO A 83 -20.00 0.64 -6.14
N GLU A 84 -20.47 1.86 -5.93
CA GLU A 84 -19.68 3.08 -6.10
C GLU A 84 -18.45 3.14 -5.16
N THR A 85 -18.59 2.59 -3.96
CA THR A 85 -17.45 2.50 -3.01
C THR A 85 -16.41 1.48 -3.48
N ARG A 86 -16.86 0.34 -4.05
CA ARG A 86 -15.98 -0.67 -4.63
C ARG A 86 -15.25 -0.14 -5.87
N GLU A 87 -15.97 0.52 -6.79
CA GLU A 87 -15.38 1.13 -7.99
C GLU A 87 -14.29 2.16 -7.61
N LEU A 88 -14.56 2.98 -6.60
CA LEU A 88 -13.58 3.93 -6.06
C LEU A 88 -12.37 3.20 -5.46
N ALA A 89 -12.58 2.10 -4.73
CA ALA A 89 -11.49 1.31 -4.14
C ALA A 89 -10.60 0.69 -5.23
N VAL A 90 -11.16 0.14 -6.30
CA VAL A 90 -10.42 -0.40 -7.46
C VAL A 90 -9.61 0.69 -8.15
N SER A 91 -10.26 1.83 -8.44
CA SER A 91 -9.58 2.98 -9.06
C SER A 91 -8.42 3.48 -8.20
N PHE A 92 -8.63 3.52 -6.89
CA PHE A 92 -7.62 4.00 -5.96
C PHE A 92 -6.46 3.02 -5.77
N LEU A 93 -6.74 1.71 -5.81
CA LEU A 93 -5.69 0.69 -5.83
C LEU A 93 -4.83 0.80 -7.09
N ARG A 94 -5.43 1.02 -8.28
CA ARG A 94 -4.66 1.30 -9.50
C ARG A 94 -3.74 2.49 -9.33
N GLN A 95 -4.25 3.58 -8.76
CA GLN A 95 -3.44 4.78 -8.52
C GLN A 95 -2.26 4.48 -7.58
N GLU A 96 -2.46 3.70 -6.52
CA GLU A 96 -1.37 3.33 -5.62
C GLU A 96 -0.33 2.41 -6.30
N ILE A 97 -0.75 1.48 -7.16
CA ILE A 97 0.16 0.66 -7.97
C ILE A 97 1.01 1.54 -8.90
N GLU A 98 0.38 2.46 -9.63
CA GLU A 98 1.07 3.39 -10.53
C GLU A 98 2.06 4.29 -9.77
N ARG A 99 1.67 4.79 -8.60
CA ARG A 99 2.54 5.57 -7.72
C ARG A 99 3.74 4.77 -7.21
N CYS A 100 3.54 3.50 -6.85
CA CYS A 100 4.64 2.62 -6.47
C CYS A 100 5.64 2.45 -7.61
N ASP A 101 5.17 2.22 -8.83
CA ASP A 101 6.03 2.09 -10.03
C ASP A 101 6.80 3.39 -10.30
N GLU A 102 6.16 4.55 -10.25
CA GLU A 102 6.80 5.87 -10.40
C GLU A 102 7.87 6.13 -9.31
N ILE A 103 7.62 5.72 -8.07
CA ILE A 103 8.58 5.82 -6.96
C ILE A 103 9.74 4.83 -7.15
N GLY A 104 9.49 3.71 -7.83
CA GLY A 104 10.40 2.58 -7.99
C GLY A 104 10.29 1.54 -6.88
N ALA A 105 9.21 1.57 -6.08
CA ALA A 105 8.91 0.56 -5.06
C ALA A 105 8.20 -0.63 -5.71
N THR A 106 8.65 -1.84 -5.39
CA THR A 106 8.11 -3.08 -6.00
C THR A 106 7.15 -3.85 -5.09
N ARG A 107 6.89 -3.38 -3.87
CA ARG A 107 6.03 -4.06 -2.88
C ARG A 107 4.97 -3.12 -2.34
N LEU A 108 3.71 -3.53 -2.49
CA LEU A 108 2.53 -2.84 -1.98
C LEU A 108 1.75 -3.78 -1.06
N VAL A 109 1.71 -3.48 0.22
CA VAL A 109 0.86 -4.18 1.20
C VAL A 109 -0.56 -3.64 1.13
N LEU A 110 -1.54 -4.52 1.10
CA LEU A 110 -2.96 -4.19 1.00
C LEU A 110 -3.77 -4.99 2.01
N HIS A 111 -4.60 -4.32 2.79
CA HIS A 111 -5.70 -4.96 3.50
C HIS A 111 -6.74 -5.45 2.48
N PRO A 112 -7.14 -6.74 2.47
CA PRO A 112 -8.09 -7.26 1.48
C PRO A 112 -9.41 -6.49 1.45
N GLY A 113 -9.96 -6.18 2.63
CA GLY A 113 -11.19 -5.42 2.78
C GLY A 113 -12.19 -6.06 3.73
N ALA A 114 -13.45 -5.66 3.61
CA ALA A 114 -14.52 -6.10 4.48
C ALA A 114 -15.82 -6.27 3.67
N HIS A 115 -16.59 -7.33 3.96
CA HIS A 115 -17.81 -7.68 3.23
C HIS A 115 -19.04 -6.81 3.59
N VAL A 116 -18.96 -5.96 4.60
CA VAL A 116 -19.98 -4.97 4.99
C VAL A 116 -21.39 -5.60 5.08
N LYS A 117 -21.52 -6.72 5.80
CA LYS A 117 -22.76 -7.52 5.99
C LYS A 117 -23.24 -8.34 4.77
N ALA A 118 -22.49 -8.41 3.67
CA ALA A 118 -22.86 -9.24 2.52
C ALA A 118 -22.53 -10.73 2.73
N GLY A 119 -21.70 -11.06 3.71
CA GLY A 119 -21.17 -12.39 3.99
C GLY A 119 -19.79 -12.61 3.40
N ASP A 120 -19.05 -13.57 3.97
CA ASP A 120 -17.64 -13.81 3.65
C ASP A 120 -17.44 -14.18 2.17
N GLU A 121 -18.23 -15.11 1.64
CA GLU A 121 -18.14 -15.56 0.25
C GLU A 121 -18.27 -14.40 -0.74
N ALA A 122 -19.33 -13.60 -0.58
CA ALA A 122 -19.56 -12.42 -1.44
C ALA A 122 -18.45 -11.37 -1.31
N GLY A 123 -17.92 -11.20 -0.10
CA GLY A 123 -16.79 -10.30 0.15
C GLY A 123 -15.50 -10.77 -0.50
N LEU A 124 -15.17 -12.06 -0.38
CA LEU A 124 -13.98 -12.66 -0.98
C LEU A 124 -14.04 -12.63 -2.51
N ASP A 125 -15.19 -13.00 -3.11
CA ASP A 125 -15.39 -12.91 -4.56
C ASP A 125 -15.18 -11.48 -5.08
N ALA A 126 -15.71 -10.50 -4.33
CA ALA A 126 -15.54 -9.09 -4.69
C ALA A 126 -14.07 -8.64 -4.58
N ILE A 127 -13.32 -9.12 -3.59
CA ILE A 127 -11.88 -8.85 -3.43
C ILE A 127 -11.10 -9.42 -4.61
N VAL A 128 -11.31 -10.71 -4.93
CA VAL A 128 -10.67 -11.37 -6.09
C VAL A 128 -10.97 -10.63 -7.39
N SER A 129 -12.24 -10.31 -7.63
CA SER A 129 -12.64 -9.54 -8.81
C SER A 129 -12.00 -8.15 -8.83
N GLY A 130 -11.97 -7.45 -7.70
CA GLY A 130 -11.37 -6.11 -7.59
C GLY A 130 -9.86 -6.10 -7.80
N LEU A 131 -9.15 -7.11 -7.30
CA LEU A 131 -7.73 -7.30 -7.56
C LEU A 131 -7.46 -7.55 -9.04
N ASN A 132 -8.17 -8.50 -9.66
CA ASN A 132 -8.03 -8.79 -11.09
C ASN A 132 -8.34 -7.58 -11.98
N GLU A 133 -9.28 -6.74 -11.57
CA GLU A 133 -9.63 -5.51 -12.27
C GLU A 133 -8.56 -4.41 -12.09
N ALA A 134 -7.92 -4.31 -10.93
CA ALA A 134 -6.91 -3.29 -10.64
C ALA A 134 -5.54 -3.63 -11.21
N MET A 135 -5.15 -4.90 -11.17
CA MET A 135 -3.81 -5.36 -11.60
C MET A 135 -3.68 -5.43 -13.12
N LYS A 136 -2.44 -5.29 -13.59
CA LYS A 136 -2.05 -5.48 -15.02
C LYS A 136 -1.10 -6.66 -15.12
N PRO A 137 -1.15 -7.46 -16.23
CA PRO A 137 -0.29 -8.64 -16.39
C PRO A 137 1.22 -8.35 -16.35
N ASP A 138 1.62 -7.16 -16.77
CA ASP A 138 3.02 -6.72 -16.91
C ASP A 138 3.48 -5.77 -15.79
N GLN A 139 2.67 -5.57 -14.73
CA GLN A 139 3.06 -4.70 -13.62
C GLN A 139 4.26 -5.25 -12.84
N LYS A 140 5.15 -4.36 -12.42
CA LYS A 140 6.32 -4.70 -11.61
C LYS A 140 6.02 -4.73 -10.11
N VAL A 141 4.96 -4.07 -9.70
CA VAL A 141 4.56 -3.94 -8.30
C VAL A 141 3.83 -5.21 -7.86
N HIS A 142 4.36 -5.89 -6.86
CA HIS A 142 3.73 -7.04 -6.23
C HIS A 142 2.80 -6.59 -5.11
N ILE A 143 1.56 -7.06 -5.13
CA ILE A 143 0.61 -6.83 -4.04
C ILE A 143 0.76 -7.96 -3.03
N ALA A 144 1.04 -7.60 -1.79
CA ALA A 144 1.03 -8.52 -0.64
C ALA A 144 -0.25 -8.29 0.16
N LEU A 145 -1.12 -9.29 0.22
CA LEU A 145 -2.33 -9.22 1.04
C LEU A 145 -1.94 -9.41 2.51
N GLU A 146 -2.38 -8.49 3.36
CA GLU A 146 -2.16 -8.56 4.80
C GLU A 146 -3.33 -9.27 5.47
N THR A 147 -3.03 -10.26 6.32
CA THR A 147 -4.08 -10.93 7.11
C THR A 147 -4.71 -9.97 8.11
N MET A 148 -6.04 -9.99 8.17
CA MET A 148 -6.83 -9.10 9.02
C MET A 148 -7.11 -9.72 10.39
N ALA A 149 -7.40 -8.87 11.40
CA ALA A 149 -7.67 -9.30 12.76
C ALA A 149 -9.05 -9.96 12.96
N GLY A 150 -9.93 -9.90 11.95
CA GLY A 150 -11.28 -10.46 12.02
C GLY A 150 -12.29 -9.58 12.77
N LYS A 151 -12.08 -8.26 12.77
CA LYS A 151 -13.03 -7.33 13.40
C LYS A 151 -14.24 -7.09 12.49
N GLY A 152 -15.43 -7.30 13.03
CA GLY A 152 -16.69 -6.99 12.34
C GLY A 152 -16.88 -7.85 11.09
N SER A 153 -16.67 -7.27 9.91
CA SER A 153 -16.86 -7.91 8.61
C SER A 153 -15.58 -7.96 7.77
N GLU A 154 -14.41 -7.94 8.41
CA GLU A 154 -13.12 -8.07 7.73
C GLU A 154 -12.99 -9.43 7.03
N CYS A 155 -12.47 -9.42 5.82
CA CYS A 155 -12.08 -10.60 5.04
C CYS A 155 -10.55 -10.78 5.07
N GLY A 156 -10.05 -11.98 4.73
CA GLY A 156 -8.61 -12.25 4.79
C GLY A 156 -8.11 -12.50 6.21
N ILE A 157 -8.93 -13.14 7.04
CA ILE A 157 -8.64 -13.37 8.47
C ILE A 157 -7.81 -14.63 8.71
N ASN A 158 -7.58 -15.43 7.70
CA ASN A 158 -6.76 -16.65 7.73
C ASN A 158 -6.16 -16.91 6.35
N ILE A 159 -5.26 -17.89 6.26
CA ILE A 159 -4.53 -18.23 5.02
C ILE A 159 -5.48 -18.76 3.93
N ASP A 160 -6.58 -19.41 4.29
CA ASP A 160 -7.53 -19.95 3.31
C ASP A 160 -8.33 -18.83 2.60
N GLN A 161 -8.33 -17.62 3.16
CA GLN A 161 -8.99 -16.43 2.60
C GLN A 161 -8.02 -15.48 1.88
N ILE A 162 -6.73 -15.76 1.87
CA ILE A 162 -5.68 -14.98 1.21
C ILE A 162 -5.19 -15.70 -0.03
#